data_7a0f2ca31fd0620b66327b5cfbd7e1cf
#
_entry.id   7a0f2ca31fd0620b66327b5cfbd7e1cf
#
_cell.length_a   1.000
_cell.length_b   1.000
_cell.length_c   1.000
_cell.angle_alpha   90.00
_cell.angle_beta   90.00
_cell.angle_gamma   90.00
#
_symmetry.space_group_name_H-M   'P 1'
#
loop_
_entity.id
_entity.type
_entity.pdbx_description
1 polymer ?
#
loop_
_entity_poly.entity_id
_entity_poly.type
_entity_poly.pdbx_seq_one_letter_code
_entity_poly.pdbx_strand_id
1 'polypeptide(L)'
;MVKICTPQDANKALPDIERRFKQIIFQKDHVVALQEELQTIIDRDSPFNEFLNKKQELNVEVSSLYRSIEQLEGLGVIIKSVDEGLLDFPSKRFDEEVWLCWKVGEKEVKYWHKKNEGFSGRKPLSPQNLSKVETQDDLSDLR
;
A
#
# COMPACT_ATOMS: atom_id res chain seq x y z
N MET A 1 -7.98 -0.99 -12.87
CA MET A 1 -9.29 -1.57 -12.57
C MET A 1 -9.23 -2.39 -11.30
N VAL A 2 -10.14 -2.12 -10.38
CA VAL A 2 -10.21 -2.85 -9.12
C VAL A 2 -10.86 -4.19 -9.36
N LYS A 3 -10.27 -5.23 -8.81
CA LYS A 3 -10.73 -6.60 -9.01
C LYS A 3 -10.90 -7.29 -7.67
N ILE A 4 -12.09 -7.87 -7.46
CA ILE A 4 -12.35 -8.65 -6.24
C ILE A 4 -11.47 -9.89 -6.28
N CYS A 5 -10.76 -10.17 -5.19
CA CYS A 5 -9.87 -11.32 -5.14
C CYS A 5 -10.11 -12.16 -3.90
N THR A 6 -9.70 -13.43 -3.98
CA THR A 6 -9.71 -14.31 -2.84
C THR A 6 -8.42 -14.16 -2.05
N PRO A 7 -8.36 -14.66 -0.81
CA PRO A 7 -7.07 -14.68 -0.09
C PRO A 7 -5.97 -15.40 -0.86
N GLN A 8 -6.32 -16.45 -1.61
CA GLN A 8 -5.34 -17.15 -2.44
C GLN A 8 -4.81 -16.26 -3.54
N ASP A 9 -5.71 -15.53 -4.21
CA ASP A 9 -5.30 -14.60 -5.27
C ASP A 9 -4.37 -13.53 -4.72
N ALA A 10 -4.71 -12.99 -3.56
CA ALA A 10 -3.90 -11.95 -2.93
C ALA A 10 -2.51 -12.49 -2.59
N ASN A 11 -2.45 -13.67 -1.99
CA ASN A 11 -1.16 -14.26 -1.62
C ASN A 11 -0.33 -14.64 -2.84
N LYS A 12 -0.98 -15.04 -3.92
CA LYS A 12 -0.26 -15.36 -5.15
C LYS A 12 0.37 -14.11 -5.76
N ALA A 13 -0.30 -12.98 -5.68
CA ALA A 13 0.20 -11.74 -6.23
C ALA A 13 1.16 -11.02 -5.28
N LEU A 14 1.19 -11.40 -4.01
CA LEU A 14 1.88 -10.66 -2.98
C LEU A 14 3.37 -10.42 -3.25
N PRO A 15 4.16 -11.41 -3.73
CA PRO A 15 5.58 -11.15 -3.95
C PRO A 15 5.84 -9.98 -4.90
N ASP A 16 5.11 -9.86 -5.99
CA ASP A 16 5.28 -8.76 -6.93
C ASP A 16 4.77 -7.46 -6.33
N ILE A 17 3.61 -7.53 -5.66
CA ILE A 17 3.01 -6.35 -5.04
C ILE A 17 3.90 -5.82 -3.93
N GLU A 18 4.45 -6.71 -3.11
CA GLU A 18 5.36 -6.32 -2.04
C GLU A 18 6.60 -5.61 -2.59
N ARG A 19 7.19 -6.16 -3.65
CA ARG A 19 8.36 -5.56 -4.27
C ARG A 19 8.07 -4.15 -4.75
N ARG A 20 6.94 -3.97 -5.42
CA ARG A 20 6.53 -2.67 -5.94
C ARG A 20 6.22 -1.68 -4.82
N PHE A 21 5.58 -2.17 -3.77
CA PHE A 21 5.22 -1.29 -2.65
C PHE A 21 6.47 -0.84 -1.89
N LYS A 22 7.43 -1.74 -1.68
CA LYS A 22 8.70 -1.37 -1.05
C LYS A 22 9.45 -0.33 -1.86
N GLN A 23 9.37 -0.40 -3.18
CA GLN A 23 9.97 0.61 -4.04
C GLN A 23 9.28 1.96 -3.85
N ILE A 24 7.96 1.97 -3.72
CA ILE A 24 7.20 3.20 -3.47
C ILE A 24 7.63 3.81 -2.13
N ILE A 25 7.76 2.99 -1.09
CA ILE A 25 8.21 3.46 0.21
C ILE A 25 9.59 4.09 0.10
N PHE A 26 10.50 3.45 -0.60
CA PHE A 26 11.83 3.99 -0.83
C PHE A 26 11.79 5.32 -1.60
N GLN A 27 10.97 5.40 -2.65
CA GLN A 27 10.82 6.62 -3.42
C GLN A 27 10.25 7.76 -2.58
N LYS A 28 9.30 7.46 -1.71
CA LYS A 28 8.73 8.48 -0.83
C LYS A 28 9.78 9.01 0.13
N ASP A 29 10.58 8.13 0.71
CA ASP A 29 11.67 8.56 1.60
C ASP A 29 12.64 9.46 0.87
N HIS A 30 12.93 9.15 -0.39
CA HIS A 30 13.83 9.98 -1.20
C HIS A 30 13.23 11.35 -1.48
N VAL A 31 11.93 11.41 -1.78
CA VAL A 31 11.24 12.69 -1.99
C VAL A 31 11.30 13.54 -0.71
N VAL A 32 11.07 12.93 0.44
CA VAL A 32 11.14 13.66 1.71
C VAL A 32 12.56 14.21 1.92
N ALA A 33 13.58 13.41 1.64
CA ALA A 33 14.97 13.87 1.77
C ALA A 33 15.27 15.05 0.85
N LEU A 34 14.77 15.00 -0.39
CA LEU A 34 14.97 16.11 -1.32
C LEU A 34 14.22 17.37 -0.87
N GLN A 35 13.04 17.21 -0.30
CA GLN A 35 12.31 18.36 0.25
C GLN A 35 13.09 19.03 1.39
N GLU A 36 13.72 18.22 2.24
CA GLU A 36 14.54 18.76 3.32
C GLU A 36 15.79 19.46 2.79
N GLU A 37 16.41 18.89 1.77
CA GLU A 37 17.56 19.53 1.13
C GLU A 37 17.17 20.86 0.49
N LEU A 38 16.03 20.89 -0.16
CA LEU A 38 15.53 22.12 -0.78
C LEU A 38 15.28 23.19 0.28
N GLN A 39 14.67 22.80 1.40
CA GLN A 39 14.43 23.75 2.51
C GLN A 39 15.74 24.30 3.04
N THR A 40 16.76 23.47 3.17
CA THR A 40 18.08 23.91 3.62
C THR A 40 18.66 24.94 2.64
N ILE A 41 18.52 24.71 1.34
CA ILE A 41 18.99 25.65 0.32
C ILE A 41 18.29 26.98 0.45
N ILE A 42 16.98 26.96 0.65
CA ILE A 42 16.19 28.18 0.85
C ILE A 42 16.65 28.93 2.10
N ASP A 43 16.82 28.20 3.21
CA ASP A 43 17.17 28.80 4.51
C ASP A 43 18.56 29.43 4.50
N ARG A 44 19.48 28.88 3.68
CA ARG A 44 20.84 29.43 3.58
C ARG A 44 20.96 30.55 2.57
N ASP A 45 19.84 30.91 1.93
CA ASP A 45 19.83 31.94 0.90
C ASP A 45 20.86 31.65 -0.20
N SER A 46 20.86 30.41 -0.67
CA SER A 46 21.79 29.94 -1.71
C SER A 46 21.46 30.56 -3.06
N PRO A 47 22.41 30.54 -4.01
CA PRO A 47 22.15 31.09 -5.36
C PRO A 47 20.95 30.45 -6.01
N PHE A 48 20.25 31.21 -6.83
CA PHE A 48 19.00 30.77 -7.46
C PHE A 48 19.18 29.52 -8.28
N ASN A 49 20.31 29.38 -8.99
CA ASN A 49 20.54 28.19 -9.81
C ASN A 49 20.61 26.91 -8.96
N GLU A 50 21.14 27.01 -7.76
CA GLU A 50 21.18 25.85 -6.84
C GLU A 50 19.76 25.48 -6.41
N PHE A 51 18.96 26.46 -6.07
CA PHE A 51 17.53 26.24 -5.76
C PHE A 51 16.82 25.58 -6.94
N LEU A 52 17.01 26.12 -8.14
CA LEU A 52 16.32 25.64 -9.33
C LEU A 52 16.69 24.19 -9.64
N ASN A 53 17.97 23.87 -9.55
CA ASN A 53 18.43 22.50 -9.83
C ASN A 53 17.81 21.50 -8.86
N LYS A 54 17.78 21.85 -7.57
CA LYS A 54 17.17 20.95 -6.57
C LYS A 54 15.68 20.82 -6.77
N LYS A 55 15.01 21.92 -7.12
CA LYS A 55 13.58 21.91 -7.38
C LYS A 55 13.24 21.00 -8.56
N GLN A 56 14.05 21.05 -9.62
CA GLN A 56 13.83 20.20 -10.77
C GLN A 56 14.03 18.74 -10.43
N GLU A 57 15.06 18.44 -9.63
CA GLU A 57 15.30 17.06 -9.17
C GLU A 57 14.11 16.55 -8.37
N LEU A 58 13.61 17.38 -7.45
CA LEU A 58 12.45 17.02 -6.63
C LEU A 58 11.23 16.74 -7.51
N ASN A 59 10.97 17.61 -8.50
CA ASN A 59 9.81 17.43 -9.38
C ASN A 59 9.87 16.11 -10.15
N VAL A 60 11.05 15.74 -10.62
CA VAL A 60 11.23 14.45 -11.33
C VAL A 60 10.92 13.28 -10.40
N GLU A 61 11.44 13.34 -9.16
CA GLU A 61 11.22 12.25 -8.22
C GLU A 61 9.77 12.15 -7.78
N VAL A 62 9.09 13.27 -7.59
CA VAL A 62 7.66 13.27 -7.27
C VAL A 62 6.86 12.63 -8.40
N SER A 63 7.16 13.00 -9.65
CA SER A 63 6.46 12.42 -10.80
C SER A 63 6.68 10.91 -10.90
N SER A 64 7.91 10.46 -10.62
CA SER A 64 8.23 9.05 -10.63
C SER A 64 7.46 8.31 -9.53
N LEU A 65 7.37 8.91 -8.35
CA LEU A 65 6.62 8.32 -7.24
C LEU A 65 5.14 8.15 -7.60
N TYR A 66 4.51 9.18 -8.15
CA TYR A 66 3.11 9.08 -8.54
C TYR A 66 2.88 8.02 -9.60
N ARG A 67 3.81 7.90 -10.56
CA ARG A 67 3.70 6.86 -11.58
C ARG A 67 3.77 5.47 -10.97
N SER A 68 4.66 5.27 -10.01
CA SER A 68 4.77 3.97 -9.33
C SER A 68 3.50 3.64 -8.55
N ILE A 69 2.90 4.65 -7.91
CA ILE A 69 1.64 4.47 -7.18
C ILE A 69 0.53 4.07 -8.14
N GLU A 70 0.41 4.77 -9.26
CA GLU A 70 -0.62 4.45 -10.26
C GLU A 70 -0.46 3.04 -10.80
N GLN A 71 0.78 2.62 -11.05
CA GLN A 71 1.04 1.28 -11.55
C GLN A 71 0.64 0.21 -10.54
N LEU A 72 0.94 0.44 -9.27
CA LEU A 72 0.58 -0.53 -8.24
C LEU A 72 -0.93 -0.61 -8.06
N GLU A 73 -1.59 0.54 -7.95
CA GLU A 73 -3.04 0.55 -7.78
C GLU A 73 -3.76 0.04 -9.02
N GLY A 74 -3.14 0.15 -10.18
CA GLY A 74 -3.67 -0.44 -11.41
C GLY A 74 -3.75 -1.95 -11.36
N LEU A 75 -3.03 -2.58 -10.45
CA LEU A 75 -3.11 -4.04 -10.27
C LEU A 75 -4.29 -4.45 -9.40
N GLY A 76 -5.04 -3.49 -8.85
CA GLY A 76 -6.26 -3.78 -8.10
C GLY A 76 -6.15 -3.64 -6.60
N VAL A 77 -4.98 -3.30 -6.08
CA VAL A 77 -4.82 -3.07 -4.65
C VAL A 77 -4.98 -1.59 -4.35
N ILE A 78 -5.26 -1.27 -3.09
CA ILE A 78 -5.40 0.10 -2.63
C ILE A 78 -4.34 0.38 -1.58
N ILE A 79 -3.58 1.45 -1.76
CA ILE A 79 -2.58 1.85 -0.77
C ILE A 79 -3.29 2.64 0.31
N LYS A 80 -3.31 2.10 1.52
CA LYS A 80 -3.96 2.78 2.65
C LYS A 80 -3.01 3.73 3.33
N SER A 81 -1.75 3.36 3.46
CA SER A 81 -0.76 4.23 4.08
C SER A 81 0.64 3.79 3.64
N VAL A 82 1.36 4.70 2.99
CA VAL A 82 2.76 4.44 2.65
C VAL A 82 3.60 4.45 3.92
N ASP A 83 3.31 5.38 4.83
CA ASP A 83 4.10 5.53 6.05
C ASP A 83 3.99 4.32 6.96
N GLU A 84 2.80 3.75 7.08
CA GLU A 84 2.58 2.59 7.92
C GLU A 84 2.77 1.27 7.17
N GLY A 85 2.95 1.34 5.86
CA GLY A 85 3.14 0.14 5.05
C GLY A 85 1.90 -0.70 4.90
N LEU A 86 0.74 -0.08 4.67
CA LEU A 86 -0.55 -0.78 4.64
C LEU A 86 -1.16 -0.81 3.24
N LEU A 87 -1.60 -1.99 2.83
CA LEU A 87 -2.32 -2.22 1.58
C LEU A 87 -3.61 -2.97 1.86
N ASP A 88 -4.62 -2.70 1.04
CA ASP A 88 -5.88 -3.42 1.08
C ASP A 88 -6.19 -4.02 -0.29
N PHE A 89 -6.69 -5.25 -0.29
CA PHE A 89 -7.14 -5.94 -1.50
C PHE A 89 -8.65 -6.05 -1.43
N PRO A 90 -9.39 -5.64 -2.48
CA PRO A 90 -10.85 -5.80 -2.48
C PRO A 90 -11.21 -7.28 -2.47
N SER A 91 -12.15 -7.67 -1.64
CA SER A 91 -12.59 -9.05 -1.56
C SER A 91 -14.06 -9.12 -1.16
N LYS A 92 -14.57 -10.34 -0.98
CA LYS A 92 -15.94 -10.58 -0.58
C LYS A 92 -15.99 -11.69 0.45
N ARG A 93 -16.87 -11.54 1.43
CA ARG A 93 -17.20 -12.58 2.41
C ARG A 93 -18.71 -12.54 2.64
N PHE A 94 -19.37 -13.68 2.44
CA PHE A 94 -20.83 -13.77 2.62
C PHE A 94 -21.58 -12.68 1.86
N ASP A 95 -21.21 -12.47 0.59
CA ASP A 95 -21.79 -11.45 -0.28
C ASP A 95 -21.57 -10.02 0.16
N GLU A 96 -20.75 -9.80 1.17
CA GLU A 96 -20.38 -8.47 1.62
C GLU A 96 -18.98 -8.13 1.14
N GLU A 97 -18.80 -6.91 0.61
CA GLU A 97 -17.48 -6.45 0.21
C GLU A 97 -16.65 -6.10 1.43
N VAL A 98 -15.43 -6.61 1.45
CA VAL A 98 -14.50 -6.40 2.55
C VAL A 98 -13.12 -6.09 1.98
N TRP A 99 -12.19 -5.74 2.85
CA TRP A 99 -10.80 -5.55 2.50
C TRP A 99 -9.97 -6.67 3.10
N LEU A 100 -9.05 -7.23 2.29
CA LEU A 100 -8.00 -8.08 2.83
C LEU A 100 -6.83 -7.16 3.14
N CYS A 101 -6.40 -7.14 4.37
CA CYS A 101 -5.43 -6.17 4.88
C CYS A 101 -4.05 -6.79 5.01
N TRP A 102 -3.05 -6.10 4.48
CA TRP A 102 -1.67 -6.56 4.56
C TRP A 102 -0.76 -5.42 4.97
N LYS A 103 0.20 -5.73 5.85
CA LYS A 103 1.19 -4.77 6.31
C LYS A 103 2.57 -5.27 5.95
N VAL A 104 3.45 -4.37 5.53
CA VAL A 104 4.84 -4.70 5.22
C VAL A 104 5.46 -5.44 6.40
N GLY A 105 6.08 -6.58 6.12
CA GLY A 105 6.66 -7.44 7.14
C GLY A 105 5.84 -8.69 7.41
N GLU A 106 4.58 -8.69 7.06
CA GLU A 106 3.77 -9.91 7.17
C GLU A 106 4.09 -10.82 6.00
N LYS A 107 4.19 -12.11 6.26
CA LYS A 107 4.63 -13.07 5.25
C LYS A 107 3.54 -13.37 4.24
N GLU A 108 2.29 -13.22 4.64
CA GLU A 108 1.16 -13.48 3.75
C GLU A 108 -0.02 -12.65 4.17
N VAL A 109 -1.01 -12.59 3.27
CA VAL A 109 -2.28 -11.90 3.56
C VAL A 109 -3.11 -12.85 4.40
N LYS A 110 -3.37 -12.50 5.65
CA LYS A 110 -4.16 -13.34 6.56
C LYS A 110 -5.09 -12.55 7.48
N TYR A 111 -5.39 -11.29 7.13
CA TYR A 111 -6.32 -10.47 7.90
C TYR A 111 -7.31 -9.80 6.96
N TRP A 112 -8.46 -9.48 7.50
CA TRP A 112 -9.49 -8.76 6.74
C TRP A 112 -10.18 -7.77 7.66
N HIS A 113 -10.84 -6.78 7.07
CA HIS A 113 -11.68 -5.86 7.82
C HIS A 113 -12.83 -5.41 6.94
N LYS A 114 -13.88 -4.88 7.57
CA LYS A 114 -15.04 -4.40 6.83
C LYS A 114 -14.70 -3.09 6.14
N LYS A 115 -15.51 -2.71 5.15
CA LYS A 115 -15.29 -1.51 4.37
C LYS A 115 -15.22 -0.25 5.21
N ASN A 116 -15.97 -0.21 6.30
CA ASN A 116 -16.02 0.97 7.16
C ASN A 116 -15.06 0.87 8.35
N GLU A 117 -14.17 -0.12 8.36
CA GLU A 117 -13.16 -0.29 9.41
C GLU A 117 -11.78 -0.04 8.84
N GLY A 118 -10.83 0.28 9.71
CA GLY A 118 -9.45 0.42 9.32
C GLY A 118 -8.59 -0.69 9.87
N PHE A 119 -7.28 -0.46 9.91
CA PHE A 119 -6.31 -1.45 10.37
C PHE A 119 -6.63 -1.98 11.76
N SER A 120 -7.08 -1.12 12.66
CA SER A 120 -7.37 -1.53 14.04
C SER A 120 -8.56 -2.48 14.13
N GLY A 121 -9.39 -2.52 13.09
CA GLY A 121 -10.53 -3.44 13.06
C GLY A 121 -10.26 -4.75 12.36
N ARG A 122 -9.01 -5.00 11.99
CA ARG A 122 -8.68 -6.19 11.21
C ARG A 122 -8.84 -7.46 12.04
N LYS A 123 -9.28 -8.51 11.36
CA LYS A 123 -9.55 -9.82 11.97
C LYS A 123 -8.77 -10.88 11.21
N PRO A 124 -8.30 -11.93 11.91
CA PRO A 124 -7.56 -12.97 11.22
C PRO A 124 -8.47 -13.84 10.35
N LEU A 125 -7.93 -14.27 9.22
CA LEU A 125 -8.55 -15.31 8.41
C LEU A 125 -8.22 -16.64 9.04
N SER A 126 -9.20 -17.56 9.07
CA SER A 126 -8.90 -18.91 9.55
C SER A 126 -8.07 -19.65 8.50
N PRO A 127 -7.34 -20.70 8.89
CA PRO A 127 -6.57 -21.49 7.91
C PRO A 127 -7.43 -21.99 6.74
N GLN A 128 -8.68 -22.34 6.99
CA GLN A 128 -9.58 -22.78 5.93
C GLN A 128 -9.85 -21.65 4.94
N ASN A 129 -9.92 -20.42 5.41
CA ASN A 129 -10.23 -19.28 4.55
C ASN A 129 -9.06 -18.85 3.69
N LEU A 130 -7.86 -19.27 4.02
CA LEU A 130 -6.71 -18.98 3.19
C LEU A 130 -6.73 -19.82 1.92
N SER A 131 -7.44 -20.96 1.91
CA SER A 131 -7.54 -21.82 0.75
C SER A 131 -8.93 -21.85 0.14
N LYS A 132 -9.91 -21.16 0.74
CA LYS A 132 -11.28 -21.11 0.27
C LYS A 132 -11.78 -19.69 0.33
N VAL A 133 -12.70 -19.36 -0.57
CA VAL A 133 -13.23 -18.00 -0.63
C VAL A 133 -14.12 -17.72 0.58
N GLU A 134 -15.05 -18.60 0.84
CA GLU A 134 -16.00 -18.43 1.92
C GLU A 134 -16.31 -19.79 2.53
N THR A 135 -16.37 -19.85 3.83
CA THR A 135 -16.69 -21.08 4.53
C THR A 135 -17.46 -20.73 5.78
N GLN A 136 -17.96 -21.79 6.44
CA GLN A 136 -18.64 -21.64 7.71
C GLN A 136 -17.69 -21.06 8.78
N ASP A 137 -16.42 -21.29 8.61
CA ASP A 137 -15.41 -20.81 9.57
C ASP A 137 -15.31 -19.29 9.59
N ASP A 138 -15.77 -18.63 8.54
CA ASP A 138 -15.76 -17.18 8.49
C ASP A 138 -16.55 -16.56 9.63
N LEU A 139 -17.56 -17.28 10.12
CA LEU A 139 -18.37 -16.78 11.23
C LEU A 139 -17.54 -16.65 12.50
N SER A 140 -16.58 -17.54 12.70
CA SER A 140 -15.73 -17.45 13.88
C SER A 140 -14.74 -16.30 13.78
N ASP A 141 -14.38 -15.92 12.56
CA ASP A 141 -13.46 -14.81 12.32
C ASP A 141 -14.12 -13.46 12.56
N LEU A 142 -15.44 -13.43 12.62
CA LEU A 142 -16.18 -12.18 12.82
C LEU A 142 -16.29 -11.77 14.28
N ARG A 143 -15.86 -12.59 15.19
CA ARG A 143 -15.96 -12.32 16.61
C ARG A 143 -14.78 -11.58 17.19
#